data_f715567d4195e73e57a0c8566ae531fe
#
_entry.id   f715567d4195e73e57a0c8566ae531fe
#
_cell.length_a   1.000
_cell.length_b   1.000
_cell.length_c   1.000
_cell.angle_alpha   90.00
_cell.angle_beta   90.00
_cell.angle_gamma   90.00
#
_symmetry.space_group_name_H-M   'P 1'
#
loop_
_entity.id
_entity.type
_entity.pdbx_description
1 polymer ?
#
loop_
_entity_poly.entity_id
_entity_poly.type
_entity_poly.pdbx_seq_one_letter_code
_entity_poly.pdbx_strand_id
1 'polypeptide(L)'
;MTDLTKIPGIGKNMAAHLLAAGYPDIASLKGADPEEIYARDCLAQGIQVDRCALYCYRLAVHYANHDGQLPEGRQNWWEWKD
;
A
#
# COMPACT_ATOMS: atom_id res chain seq x y z
N MET A 1 -14.21 3.09 9.83
CA MET A 1 -14.01 2.63 8.43
C MET A 1 -12.77 3.27 7.84
N THR A 2 -11.98 2.49 7.14
CA THR A 2 -10.78 3.02 6.50
C THR A 2 -11.09 3.57 5.11
N ASP A 3 -10.31 4.58 4.69
CA ASP A 3 -10.37 5.10 3.32
C ASP A 3 -9.36 4.42 2.38
N LEU A 4 -8.61 3.43 2.89
CA LEU A 4 -7.57 2.74 2.13
C LEU A 4 -8.11 2.09 0.85
N THR A 5 -9.35 1.61 0.87
CA THR A 5 -9.95 0.97 -0.30
C THR A 5 -10.24 1.94 -1.45
N LYS A 6 -10.10 3.24 -1.24
CA LYS A 6 -10.18 4.23 -2.31
C LYS A 6 -8.96 4.19 -3.24
N ILE A 7 -7.86 3.65 -2.75
CA ILE A 7 -6.62 3.57 -3.53
C ILE A 7 -6.78 2.45 -4.58
N PRO A 8 -6.50 2.73 -5.87
CA PRO A 8 -6.54 1.68 -6.89
C PRO A 8 -5.62 0.52 -6.51
N GLY A 9 -6.10 -0.70 -6.62
CA GLY A 9 -5.36 -1.90 -6.27
C GLY A 9 -5.44 -2.30 -4.80
N ILE A 10 -6.01 -1.47 -3.94
CA ILE A 10 -6.17 -1.78 -2.52
C ILE A 10 -7.63 -2.20 -2.27
N GLY A 11 -7.84 -3.50 -2.19
CA GLY A 11 -9.13 -4.06 -1.77
C GLY A 11 -9.18 -4.30 -0.26
N LYS A 12 -10.24 -4.95 0.19
CA LYS A 12 -10.43 -5.26 1.62
C LYS A 12 -9.26 -6.01 2.23
N ASN A 13 -8.70 -6.98 1.50
CA ASN A 13 -7.61 -7.79 2.02
C ASN A 13 -6.34 -6.96 2.20
N MET A 14 -6.01 -6.13 1.20
CA MET A 14 -4.82 -5.28 1.29
C MET A 14 -5.00 -4.20 2.35
N ALA A 15 -6.21 -3.65 2.49
CA ALA A 15 -6.50 -2.70 3.55
C ALA A 15 -6.30 -3.34 4.92
N ALA A 16 -6.71 -4.59 5.10
CA ALA A 16 -6.50 -5.32 6.34
C ALA A 16 -5.01 -5.53 6.62
N HIS A 17 -4.21 -5.82 5.59
CA HIS A 17 -2.76 -5.93 5.73
C HIS A 17 -2.13 -4.61 6.19
N LEU A 18 -2.53 -3.50 5.58
CA LEU A 18 -2.04 -2.18 5.97
C LEU A 18 -2.43 -1.83 7.40
N LEU A 19 -3.65 -2.14 7.79
CA LEU A 19 -4.12 -1.91 9.15
C LEU A 19 -3.28 -2.70 10.16
N ALA A 20 -3.02 -3.98 9.86
CA ALA A 20 -2.21 -4.84 10.72
C ALA A 20 -0.76 -4.35 10.81
N ALA A 21 -0.25 -3.74 9.73
CA ALA A 21 1.10 -3.19 9.70
C ALA A 21 1.23 -1.83 10.41
N GLY A 22 0.11 -1.24 10.85
CA GLY A 22 0.11 0.02 11.57
C GLY A 22 -0.27 1.24 10.72
N TYR A 23 -0.88 1.03 9.56
CA TYR A 23 -1.28 2.09 8.64
C TYR A 23 -2.81 2.05 8.46
N PRO A 24 -3.57 2.71 9.35
CA PRO A 24 -5.03 2.56 9.36
C PRO A 24 -5.76 3.38 8.28
N ASP A 25 -5.10 4.35 7.66
CA ASP A 25 -5.74 5.24 6.69
C ASP A 25 -4.72 5.78 5.68
N ILE A 26 -5.22 6.52 4.69
CA ILE A 26 -4.36 7.12 3.66
C ILE A 26 -3.39 8.12 4.27
N ALA A 27 -3.83 8.89 5.25
CA ALA A 27 -2.97 9.90 5.89
C ALA A 27 -1.72 9.27 6.51
N SER A 28 -1.84 8.05 7.05
CA SER A 28 -0.71 7.35 7.66
C SER A 28 0.33 6.89 6.64
N LEU A 29 -0.04 6.84 5.36
CA LEU A 29 0.88 6.45 4.29
C LEU A 29 1.73 7.61 3.78
N LYS A 30 1.36 8.84 4.09
CA LYS A 30 2.13 10.02 3.65
C LYS A 30 3.52 9.98 4.26
N GLY A 31 4.53 10.06 3.39
CA GLY A 31 5.92 10.01 3.83
C GLY A 31 6.42 8.63 4.21
N ALA A 32 5.59 7.59 4.10
CA ALA A 32 6.00 6.22 4.45
C ALA A 32 6.86 5.61 3.35
N ASP A 33 7.70 4.64 3.76
CA ASP A 33 8.53 3.87 2.84
C ASP A 33 7.81 2.56 2.51
N PRO A 34 7.51 2.28 1.23
CA PRO A 34 6.84 1.03 0.86
C PRO A 34 7.59 -0.22 1.31
N GLU A 35 8.92 -0.19 1.29
CA GLU A 35 9.73 -1.32 1.78
C GLU A 35 9.51 -1.57 3.28
N GLU A 36 9.41 -0.49 4.06
CA GLU A 36 9.12 -0.60 5.49
C GLU A 36 7.71 -1.14 5.73
N ILE A 37 6.74 -0.67 4.96
CA ILE A 37 5.35 -1.17 5.05
C ILE A 37 5.35 -2.67 4.78
N TYR A 38 6.04 -3.11 3.74
CA TYR A 38 6.13 -4.52 3.39
C TYR A 38 6.77 -5.33 4.52
N ALA A 39 7.86 -4.85 5.11
CA ALA A 39 8.52 -5.52 6.21
C ALA A 39 7.61 -5.65 7.43
N ARG A 40 6.88 -4.59 7.76
CA ARG A 40 5.92 -4.62 8.88
C ARG A 40 4.77 -5.57 8.62
N ASP A 41 4.31 -5.64 7.37
CA ASP A 41 3.25 -6.58 6.98
C ASP A 41 3.73 -8.03 7.15
N CYS A 42 4.93 -8.34 6.69
CA CYS A 42 5.51 -9.67 6.87
C CYS A 42 5.58 -10.05 8.35
N LEU A 43 6.00 -9.13 9.20
CA LEU A 43 6.06 -9.36 10.65
C LEU A 43 4.66 -9.58 11.23
N ALA A 44 3.68 -8.78 10.82
CA ALA A 44 2.31 -8.88 11.31
C ALA A 44 1.66 -10.20 10.91
N GLN A 45 1.95 -10.70 9.71
CA GLN A 45 1.41 -11.96 9.20
C GLN A 45 2.19 -13.18 9.71
N GLY A 46 3.42 -12.98 10.19
CA GLY A 46 4.28 -14.09 10.63
C GLY A 46 4.83 -14.92 9.47
N ILE A 47 4.73 -14.43 8.25
CA ILE A 47 5.22 -15.11 7.04
C ILE A 47 5.80 -14.08 6.09
N GLN A 48 6.52 -14.54 5.06
CA GLN A 48 6.95 -13.67 3.98
C GLN A 48 5.77 -13.48 3.01
N VAL A 49 5.26 -12.26 2.96
CA VAL A 49 4.13 -11.90 2.09
C VAL A 49 4.62 -11.84 0.63
N ASP A 50 3.74 -12.15 -0.33
CA ASP A 50 4.06 -12.06 -1.75
C ASP A 50 4.52 -10.64 -2.12
N ARG A 51 5.53 -10.54 -2.99
CA ARG A 51 6.05 -9.24 -3.41
C ARG A 51 5.02 -8.39 -4.16
N CYS A 52 3.95 -8.97 -4.65
CA CYS A 52 2.84 -8.20 -5.20
C CYS A 52 2.30 -7.17 -4.20
N ALA A 53 2.34 -7.49 -2.91
CA ALA A 53 1.95 -6.56 -1.86
C ALA A 53 2.86 -5.33 -1.83
N LEU A 54 4.17 -5.52 -2.03
CA LEU A 54 5.11 -4.40 -2.08
C LEU A 54 4.75 -3.43 -3.22
N TYR A 55 4.39 -3.97 -4.36
CA TYR A 55 4.01 -3.14 -5.52
C TYR A 55 2.73 -2.35 -5.22
N CYS A 56 1.77 -2.97 -4.55
CA CYS A 56 0.57 -2.29 -4.08
C CYS A 56 0.92 -1.16 -3.11
N TYR A 57 1.87 -1.39 -2.22
CA TYR A 57 2.28 -0.38 -1.24
C TYR A 57 3.01 0.78 -1.91
N ARG A 58 3.81 0.52 -2.94
CA ARG A 58 4.44 1.59 -3.73
C ARG A 58 3.39 2.50 -4.35
N LEU A 59 2.36 1.93 -4.96
CA LEU A 59 1.24 2.68 -5.51
C LEU A 59 0.50 3.45 -4.41
N ALA A 60 0.23 2.80 -3.29
CA ALA A 60 -0.52 3.39 -2.19
C ALA A 60 0.20 4.61 -1.59
N VAL A 61 1.51 4.51 -1.38
CA VAL A 61 2.31 5.62 -0.83
C VAL A 61 2.34 6.78 -1.81
N HIS A 62 2.51 6.51 -3.10
CA HIS A 62 2.49 7.55 -4.12
C HIS A 62 1.13 8.26 -4.14
N TYR A 63 0.06 7.48 -4.11
CA TYR A 63 -1.30 8.01 -4.04
C TYR A 63 -1.48 8.95 -2.85
N ALA A 64 -1.01 8.52 -1.67
CA ALA A 64 -1.11 9.32 -0.45
C ALA A 64 -0.29 10.62 -0.53
N ASN A 65 0.92 10.54 -1.11
CA ASN A 65 1.83 11.68 -1.19
C ASN A 65 1.39 12.72 -2.24
N HIS A 66 0.53 12.34 -3.18
CA HIS A 66 0.11 13.19 -4.29
C HIS A 66 -1.40 13.43 -4.30
N ASP A 67 -2.04 13.34 -3.13
CA ASP A 67 -3.47 13.63 -2.94
C ASP A 67 -4.38 12.87 -3.91
N GLY A 68 -4.03 11.61 -4.17
CA GLY A 68 -4.84 10.74 -5.02
C GLY A 68 -4.49 10.79 -6.50
N GLN A 69 -3.46 11.52 -6.89
CA GLN A 69 -3.03 11.58 -8.28
C GLN A 69 -1.94 10.54 -8.55
N LEU A 70 -2.12 9.80 -9.63
CA LEU A 70 -1.17 8.78 -10.07
C LEU A 70 -0.62 9.17 -11.46
N PRO A 71 0.64 8.82 -11.76
CA PRO A 71 1.19 9.08 -13.09
C PRO A 71 0.38 8.35 -14.17
N GLU A 72 0.27 8.97 -15.33
CA GLU A 72 -0.33 8.32 -16.48
C GLU A 72 0.41 7.02 -16.78
N GLY A 73 -0.34 5.93 -16.99
CA GLY A 73 0.24 4.61 -17.25
C GLY A 73 0.67 3.85 -16.00
N ARG A 74 0.48 4.42 -14.80
CA ARG A 74 0.86 3.77 -13.55
C ARG A 74 -0.28 3.71 -12.55
N GLN A 75 -1.49 3.42 -13.03
CA GLN A 75 -2.68 3.36 -12.18
C GLN A 75 -2.97 1.97 -11.63
N ASN A 76 -2.19 0.96 -12.04
CA ASN A 76 -2.35 -0.42 -11.59
C ASN A 76 -1.13 -0.85 -10.79
N TRP A 77 -1.34 -1.72 -9.79
CA TRP A 77 -0.26 -2.13 -8.90
C TRP A 77 0.90 -2.81 -9.64
N TRP A 78 0.61 -3.56 -10.70
CA TRP A 78 1.65 -4.27 -11.46
C TRP A 78 2.56 -3.34 -12.26
N GLU A 79 2.17 -2.09 -12.41
CA GLU A 79 2.99 -1.09 -13.10
C GLU A 79 4.06 -0.50 -12.17
N TRP A 80 4.06 -0.90 -10.89
CA TRP A 80 5.02 -0.48 -9.88
C TRP A 80 6.06 -1.54 -9.57
N LYS A 81 6.17 -2.56 -10.41
CA LYS A 81 7.21 -3.59 -10.30
C LYS A 81 8.60 -2.99 -10.51
N ASP A 82 9.57 -3.71 -9.97
CA ASP A 82 10.97 -3.35 -10.17
C ASP A 82 11.36 -3.34 -11.65
#